data_d50aa1381c06f6be510ee3e43e6e272f
#
_entry.id   d50aa1381c06f6be510ee3e43e6e272f
#
_cell.length_a   1.000
_cell.length_b   1.000
_cell.length_c   1.000
_cell.angle_alpha   90.00
_cell.angle_beta   90.00
_cell.angle_gamma   90.00
#
_symmetry.space_group_name_H-M   'P 1'
#
loop_
_entity.id
_entity.type
_entity.pdbx_description
1 polymer ?
#
loop_
_entity_poly.entity_id
_entity_poly.type
_entity_poly.pdbx_seq_one_letter_code
_entity_poly.pdbx_strand_id
1 'polypeptide(L)'
;HRIRESWNCTNDDCGIRVRISDAQLIETVTVLINRVILNDHLLQPKPKKRYEPDAKVTKVGNDIALELERDAPNEEFIIEKTIEMAALMYEQSNAKLNLTVSLARKLAHTMVTQDEFNRDYFTALASYITLGEHGKVVLHTKTETEVTLDDGSNESS
;
A
#
# COMPACT_ATOMS: atom_id res chain seq x y z
N HIS A 1 30.58 -0.89 29.35
CA HIS A 1 29.19 -0.44 29.16
C HIS A 1 28.74 -0.78 27.74
N ARG A 2 27.86 -1.78 27.57
CA ARG A 2 27.18 -1.98 26.27
C ARG A 2 26.10 -0.92 26.14
N ILE A 3 26.26 0.01 25.22
CA ILE A 3 25.22 0.95 24.83
C ILE A 3 24.12 0.11 24.18
N ARG A 4 22.95 0.07 24.82
CA ARG A 4 21.76 -0.60 24.24
C ARG A 4 20.99 0.42 23.40
N GLU A 5 21.09 0.28 22.11
CA GLU A 5 20.32 1.09 21.17
C GLU A 5 18.83 0.77 21.30
N SER A 6 18.01 1.80 21.27
CA SER A 6 16.55 1.65 21.31
C SER A 6 15.87 2.74 20.51
N TRP A 7 14.79 2.37 19.86
CA TRP A 7 13.90 3.30 19.17
C TRP A 7 12.75 3.67 20.09
N ASN A 8 12.47 4.95 20.22
CA ASN A 8 11.35 5.47 21.00
C ASN A 8 10.35 6.14 20.06
N CYS A 9 9.08 5.92 20.29
CA CYS A 9 8.05 6.68 19.59
C CYS A 9 8.15 8.16 19.99
N THR A 10 8.11 9.05 19.02
CA THR A 10 8.12 10.51 19.23
C THR A 10 6.75 11.07 19.59
N ASN A 11 5.70 10.27 19.51
CA ASN A 11 4.37 10.66 19.95
C ASN A 11 4.28 10.47 21.48
N ASP A 12 4.03 11.56 22.20
CA ASP A 12 3.97 11.59 23.65
C ASP A 12 2.95 10.61 24.27
N ASP A 13 1.88 10.32 23.53
CA ASP A 13 0.83 9.39 23.96
C ASP A 13 1.15 7.91 23.66
N CYS A 14 2.20 7.62 22.90
CA CYS A 14 2.49 6.27 22.42
C CYS A 14 3.25 5.42 23.44
N GLY A 15 4.28 5.96 24.08
CA GLY A 15 5.10 5.30 25.09
C GLY A 15 5.85 4.04 24.64
N ILE A 16 5.77 3.68 23.35
CA ILE A 16 6.40 2.47 22.82
C ILE A 16 7.91 2.66 22.69
N ARG A 17 8.65 1.70 23.25
CA ARG A 17 10.10 1.61 23.13
C ARG A 17 10.52 0.25 22.61
N VAL A 18 11.22 0.24 21.49
CA VAL A 18 11.72 -0.99 20.85
C VAL A 18 13.23 -1.10 21.02
N ARG A 19 13.67 -2.24 21.52
CA ARG A 19 15.09 -2.55 21.66
C ARG A 19 15.59 -3.27 20.40
N ILE A 20 16.09 -2.50 19.47
CA ILE A 20 16.74 -3.00 18.26
C ILE A 20 17.85 -2.04 17.88
N SER A 21 18.99 -2.57 17.47
CA SER A 21 20.09 -1.72 16.97
C SER A 21 19.81 -1.30 15.52
N ASP A 22 20.40 -0.20 15.11
CA ASP A 22 20.31 0.28 13.72
C ASP A 22 20.80 -0.80 12.74
N ALA A 23 21.89 -1.48 13.08
CA ALA A 23 22.43 -2.57 12.28
C ALA A 23 21.45 -3.74 12.11
N GLN A 24 20.80 -4.16 13.20
CA GLN A 24 19.79 -5.22 13.16
C GLN A 24 18.54 -4.81 12.36
N LEU A 25 18.13 -3.56 12.50
CA LEU A 25 17.00 -3.02 11.74
C LEU A 25 17.29 -3.02 10.23
N ILE A 26 18.46 -2.51 9.84
CA ILE A 26 18.91 -2.46 8.44
C ILE A 26 19.04 -3.86 7.86
N GLU A 27 19.62 -4.80 8.59
CA GLU A 27 19.71 -6.20 8.18
C GLU A 27 18.32 -6.82 7.96
N THR A 28 17.41 -6.63 8.90
CA THR A 28 16.04 -7.14 8.80
C THR A 28 15.31 -6.56 7.60
N VAL A 29 15.41 -5.25 7.37
CA VAL A 29 14.80 -4.60 6.20
C VAL A 29 15.38 -5.15 4.90
N THR A 30 16.68 -5.38 4.85
CA THR A 30 17.35 -6.01 3.69
C THR A 30 16.79 -7.40 3.39
N VAL A 31 16.61 -8.21 4.42
CA VAL A 31 15.99 -9.55 4.30
C VAL A 31 14.57 -9.46 3.79
N LEU A 32 13.78 -8.51 4.28
CA LEU A 32 12.39 -8.32 3.84
C LEU A 32 12.30 -7.87 2.38
N ILE A 33 13.18 -6.99 1.94
CA ILE A 33 13.26 -6.57 0.54
C ILE A 33 13.67 -7.75 -0.36
N ASN A 34 14.68 -8.51 0.03
CA ASN A 34 15.11 -9.71 -0.70
C ASN A 34 13.97 -10.73 -0.82
N ARG A 35 13.14 -10.85 0.22
CA ARG A 35 11.98 -11.72 0.24
C ARG A 35 10.95 -11.31 -0.81
N VAL A 36 10.69 -10.02 -0.96
CA VAL A 36 9.82 -9.49 -2.00
C VAL A 36 10.39 -9.74 -3.38
N ILE A 37 11.70 -9.58 -3.56
CA ILE A 37 12.39 -9.84 -4.85
C ILE A 37 12.25 -11.31 -5.25
N LEU A 38 12.44 -12.22 -4.31
CA LEU A 38 12.34 -13.66 -4.56
C LEU A 38 10.89 -14.14 -4.72
N ASN A 39 9.94 -13.43 -4.16
CA ASN A 39 8.53 -13.77 -4.19
C ASN A 39 7.66 -12.52 -4.43
N ASP A 40 7.52 -12.15 -5.67
CA ASP A 40 6.76 -10.99 -6.10
C ASP A 40 5.24 -11.09 -5.81
N HIS A 41 4.74 -12.28 -5.49
CA HIS A 41 3.36 -12.47 -5.02
C HIS A 41 3.08 -11.73 -3.71
N LEU A 42 4.11 -11.45 -2.91
CA LEU A 42 3.97 -10.64 -1.70
C LEU A 42 3.54 -9.20 -2.00
N LEU A 43 3.72 -8.74 -3.22
CA LEU A 43 3.24 -7.44 -3.70
C LEU A 43 1.76 -7.45 -4.13
N GLN A 44 1.14 -8.62 -4.21
CA GLN A 44 -0.25 -8.74 -4.60
C GLN A 44 -1.16 -8.55 -3.38
N PRO A 45 -1.94 -7.46 -3.30
CA PRO A 45 -2.87 -7.26 -2.20
C PRO A 45 -3.99 -8.30 -2.24
N LYS A 46 -4.49 -8.65 -1.06
CA LYS A 46 -5.68 -9.49 -0.95
C LYS A 46 -6.86 -8.78 -1.62
N PRO A 47 -7.73 -9.50 -2.34
CA PRO A 47 -8.89 -8.88 -2.96
C PRO A 47 -9.74 -8.17 -1.91
N LYS A 48 -9.96 -6.88 -2.10
CA LYS A 48 -10.90 -6.10 -1.27
C LYS A 48 -12.32 -6.56 -1.56
N LYS A 49 -13.20 -6.42 -0.58
CA LYS A 49 -14.64 -6.65 -0.73
C LYS A 49 -15.18 -5.93 -1.97
N ARG A 50 -16.25 -6.49 -2.53
CA ARG A 50 -16.95 -5.95 -3.70
C ARG A 50 -17.10 -4.43 -3.62
N TYR A 51 -16.82 -3.77 -4.74
CA TYR A 51 -16.99 -2.33 -4.87
C TYR A 51 -18.43 -1.93 -4.52
N GLU A 52 -18.57 -1.05 -3.56
CA GLU A 52 -19.81 -0.35 -3.25
C GLU A 52 -19.61 1.13 -3.55
N PRO A 53 -20.46 1.75 -4.42
CA PRO A 53 -20.34 3.16 -4.69
C PRO A 53 -20.52 3.97 -3.40
N ASP A 54 -19.63 4.94 -3.18
CA ASP A 54 -19.80 5.81 -2.03
C ASP A 54 -20.93 6.83 -2.25
N ALA A 55 -21.28 7.56 -1.20
CA ALA A 55 -22.33 8.56 -1.23
C ALA A 55 -22.12 9.67 -2.29
N LYS A 56 -20.86 9.99 -2.61
CA LYS A 56 -20.54 11.02 -3.62
C LYS A 56 -20.91 10.56 -5.03
N VAL A 57 -20.53 9.33 -5.38
CA VAL A 57 -20.88 8.73 -6.68
C VAL A 57 -22.40 8.61 -6.83
N THR A 58 -23.07 8.13 -5.79
CA THR A 58 -24.54 8.01 -5.78
C THR A 58 -25.21 9.37 -5.96
N LYS A 59 -24.71 10.41 -5.29
CA LYS A 59 -25.24 11.78 -5.43
C LYS A 59 -25.12 12.30 -6.85
N VAL A 60 -23.95 12.19 -7.46
CA VAL A 60 -23.72 12.63 -8.86
C VAL A 60 -24.61 11.84 -9.83
N GLY A 61 -24.74 10.53 -9.64
CA GLY A 61 -25.65 9.69 -10.44
C GLY A 61 -27.12 10.13 -10.33
N ASN A 62 -27.57 10.49 -9.13
CA ASN A 62 -28.92 11.02 -8.92
C ASN A 62 -29.11 12.38 -9.59
N ASP A 63 -28.13 13.27 -9.53
CA ASP A 63 -28.17 14.58 -10.19
C ASP A 63 -28.32 14.42 -11.71
N ILE A 64 -27.61 13.47 -12.32
CA ILE A 64 -27.74 13.13 -13.75
C ILE A 64 -29.15 12.59 -14.05
N ALA A 65 -29.64 11.66 -13.25
CA ALA A 65 -30.98 11.07 -13.44
C ALA A 65 -32.08 12.13 -13.38
N LEU A 66 -32.01 13.03 -12.39
CA LEU A 66 -32.98 14.13 -12.25
C LEU A 66 -32.96 15.10 -13.46
N GLU A 67 -31.77 15.39 -13.99
CA GLU A 67 -31.63 16.26 -15.16
C GLU A 67 -32.22 15.60 -16.42
N LEU A 68 -32.02 14.29 -16.59
CA LEU A 68 -32.58 13.53 -17.70
C LEU A 68 -34.11 13.44 -17.70
N GLU A 69 -34.76 13.58 -16.54
CA GLU A 69 -36.19 13.56 -16.38
C GLU A 69 -36.87 14.91 -16.76
N ARG A 70 -36.11 15.96 -16.97
CA ARG A 70 -36.62 17.26 -17.37
C ARG A 70 -37.11 17.25 -18.82
N ASP A 71 -38.12 18.09 -19.11
CA ASP A 71 -38.65 18.24 -20.48
C ASP A 71 -37.60 18.74 -21.49
N ALA A 72 -36.65 19.55 -21.03
CA ALA A 72 -35.52 20.04 -21.81
C ALA A 72 -34.22 19.84 -21.01
N PRO A 73 -33.61 18.64 -21.05
CA PRO A 73 -32.38 18.35 -20.32
C PRO A 73 -31.22 19.24 -20.76
N ASN A 74 -30.42 19.71 -19.80
CA ASN A 74 -29.19 20.46 -20.08
C ASN A 74 -28.07 19.46 -20.42
N GLU A 75 -27.76 19.33 -21.70
CA GLU A 75 -26.72 18.40 -22.19
C GLU A 75 -25.34 18.71 -21.60
N GLU A 76 -24.98 19.98 -21.50
CA GLU A 76 -23.68 20.42 -20.95
C GLU A 76 -23.50 20.02 -19.49
N PHE A 77 -24.55 20.20 -18.67
CA PHE A 77 -24.59 19.73 -17.29
C PHE A 77 -24.44 18.21 -17.17
N ILE A 78 -25.14 17.46 -18.02
CA ILE A 78 -25.08 15.99 -18.04
C ILE A 78 -23.67 15.52 -18.39
N ILE A 79 -23.02 16.11 -19.38
CA ILE A 79 -21.64 15.79 -19.77
C ILE A 79 -20.68 16.07 -18.64
N GLU A 80 -20.76 17.26 -18.02
CA GLU A 80 -19.91 17.65 -16.90
C GLU A 80 -20.05 16.69 -15.72
N LYS A 81 -21.28 16.35 -15.32
CA LYS A 81 -21.56 15.42 -14.24
C LYS A 81 -21.17 13.97 -14.57
N THR A 82 -21.25 13.56 -15.81
CA THR A 82 -20.79 12.24 -16.25
C THR A 82 -19.27 12.13 -16.13
N ILE A 83 -18.52 13.16 -16.49
CA ILE A 83 -17.07 13.23 -16.34
C ILE A 83 -16.69 13.21 -14.86
N GLU A 84 -17.38 14.00 -14.02
CA GLU A 84 -17.19 14.01 -12.57
C GLU A 84 -17.42 12.62 -11.95
N MET A 85 -18.50 11.95 -12.32
CA MET A 85 -18.82 10.60 -11.87
C MET A 85 -17.75 9.60 -12.28
N ALA A 86 -17.28 9.64 -13.52
CA ALA A 86 -16.21 8.76 -14.01
C ALA A 86 -14.91 8.98 -13.25
N ALA A 87 -14.55 10.22 -12.95
CA ALA A 87 -13.36 10.55 -12.16
C ALA A 87 -13.46 10.01 -10.72
N LEU A 88 -14.61 10.20 -10.06
CA LEU A 88 -14.86 9.67 -8.71
C LEU A 88 -14.83 8.13 -8.68
N MET A 89 -15.44 7.48 -9.66
CA MET A 89 -15.40 6.02 -9.78
C MET A 89 -13.97 5.50 -10.01
N TYR A 90 -13.17 6.20 -10.80
CA TYR A 90 -11.78 5.84 -11.03
C TYR A 90 -10.94 5.96 -9.75
N GLU A 91 -11.10 7.08 -9.01
CA GLU A 91 -10.40 7.29 -7.73
C GLU A 91 -10.74 6.21 -6.69
N GLN A 92 -12.01 5.78 -6.65
CA GLN A 92 -12.49 4.75 -5.74
C GLN A 92 -12.22 3.34 -6.24
N SER A 93 -11.90 3.16 -7.53
CA SER A 93 -11.59 1.87 -8.13
C SER A 93 -10.19 1.40 -7.74
N ASN A 94 -9.98 0.10 -7.82
CA ASN A 94 -8.66 -0.50 -7.65
C ASN A 94 -7.77 -0.36 -8.91
N ALA A 95 -8.19 0.41 -9.93
CA ALA A 95 -7.45 0.52 -11.19
C ALA A 95 -6.04 1.09 -11.00
N LYS A 96 -5.92 2.17 -10.21
CA LYS A 96 -4.61 2.76 -9.87
C LYS A 96 -3.74 1.79 -9.09
N LEU A 97 -4.32 1.11 -8.10
CA LEU A 97 -3.61 0.11 -7.31
C LEU A 97 -3.17 -1.07 -8.19
N ASN A 98 -4.03 -1.57 -9.07
CA ASN A 98 -3.71 -2.66 -9.99
C ASN A 98 -2.55 -2.29 -10.92
N LEU A 99 -2.50 -1.07 -11.42
CA LEU A 99 -1.36 -0.58 -12.21
C LEU A 99 -0.09 -0.54 -11.36
N THR A 100 -0.17 0.00 -10.15
CA THR A 100 0.97 0.04 -9.21
C THR A 100 1.49 -1.37 -8.89
N VAL A 101 0.60 -2.33 -8.65
CA VAL A 101 0.97 -3.74 -8.43
C VAL A 101 1.68 -4.32 -9.64
N SER A 102 1.14 -4.13 -10.84
CA SER A 102 1.75 -4.63 -12.08
C SER A 102 3.15 -4.07 -12.29
N LEU A 103 3.33 -2.77 -12.10
CA LEU A 103 4.64 -2.12 -12.24
C LEU A 103 5.63 -2.57 -11.17
N ALA A 104 5.19 -2.64 -9.90
CA ALA A 104 6.03 -3.09 -8.79
C ALA A 104 6.51 -4.54 -8.98
N ARG A 105 5.63 -5.44 -9.41
CA ARG A 105 5.99 -6.83 -9.71
C ARG A 105 6.99 -6.93 -10.86
N LYS A 106 6.77 -6.21 -11.95
CA LYS A 106 7.72 -6.15 -13.07
C LYS A 106 9.08 -5.63 -12.63
N LEU A 107 9.09 -4.60 -11.78
CA LEU A 107 10.33 -4.05 -11.24
C LEU A 107 11.04 -5.06 -10.35
N ALA A 108 10.33 -5.74 -9.45
CA ALA A 108 10.90 -6.79 -8.59
C ALA A 108 11.55 -7.92 -9.41
N HIS A 109 10.98 -8.30 -10.56
CA HIS A 109 11.56 -9.28 -11.45
C HIS A 109 12.91 -8.86 -12.07
N THR A 110 13.19 -7.58 -12.15
CA THR A 110 14.47 -7.05 -12.64
C THR A 110 15.53 -6.90 -11.55
N MET A 111 15.14 -7.02 -10.30
CA MET A 111 16.01 -6.83 -9.14
C MET A 111 16.71 -8.13 -8.78
N VAL A 112 17.89 -7.99 -8.19
CA VAL A 112 18.69 -9.10 -7.65
C VAL A 112 18.79 -8.92 -6.14
N THR A 113 18.75 -10.01 -5.39
CA THR A 113 18.94 -9.98 -3.93
C THR A 113 20.26 -9.32 -3.54
N GLN A 114 20.24 -8.58 -2.45
CA GLN A 114 21.35 -7.79 -1.97
C GLN A 114 21.85 -8.33 -0.61
N ASP A 115 23.17 -8.31 -0.41
CA ASP A 115 23.78 -8.65 0.89
C ASP A 115 23.73 -7.48 1.87
N GLU A 116 23.65 -6.25 1.33
CA GLU A 116 23.60 -5.01 2.08
C GLU A 116 22.36 -4.22 1.73
N PHE A 117 21.98 -3.28 2.60
CA PHE A 117 20.84 -2.40 2.39
C PHE A 117 21.00 -1.57 1.12
N ASN A 118 20.04 -1.66 0.22
CA ASN A 118 19.95 -0.87 -1.00
C ASN A 118 18.79 0.12 -0.90
N ARG A 119 19.14 1.40 -0.76
CA ARG A 119 18.17 2.48 -0.63
C ARG A 119 17.24 2.61 -1.83
N ASP A 120 17.77 2.41 -3.04
CA ASP A 120 16.99 2.53 -4.28
C ASP A 120 15.92 1.44 -4.36
N TYR A 121 16.27 0.22 -3.96
CA TYR A 121 15.33 -0.89 -3.89
C TYR A 121 14.25 -0.66 -2.82
N PHE A 122 14.66 -0.18 -1.65
CA PHE A 122 13.71 0.20 -0.62
C PHE A 122 12.75 1.27 -1.13
N THR A 123 13.26 2.35 -1.71
CA THR A 123 12.45 3.45 -2.24
C THR A 123 11.51 3.00 -3.37
N ALA A 124 11.93 2.02 -4.17
CA ALA A 124 11.13 1.50 -5.27
C ALA A 124 9.97 0.60 -4.81
N LEU A 125 10.18 -0.23 -3.80
CA LEU A 125 9.23 -1.27 -3.38
C LEU A 125 8.46 -0.94 -2.10
N ALA A 126 9.07 -0.20 -1.18
CA ALA A 126 8.53 0.09 0.14
C ALA A 126 7.99 1.51 0.27
N SER A 127 6.99 1.68 1.12
CA SER A 127 6.49 2.98 1.56
C SER A 127 7.07 3.37 2.91
N TYR A 128 7.02 2.48 3.88
CA TYR A 128 7.53 2.67 5.23
C TYR A 128 7.69 1.34 5.95
N ILE A 129 8.27 1.39 7.13
CA ILE A 129 8.33 0.25 8.06
C ILE A 129 7.66 0.61 9.37
N THR A 130 7.13 -0.38 10.07
CA THR A 130 6.68 -0.26 11.45
C THR A 130 7.46 -1.18 12.37
N LEU A 131 7.70 -0.71 13.59
CA LEU A 131 8.36 -1.45 14.65
C LEU A 131 7.35 -1.78 15.75
N GLY A 132 7.13 -3.06 16.00
CA GLY A 132 6.30 -3.53 17.10
C GLY A 132 7.07 -3.63 18.42
N GLU A 133 6.35 -3.78 19.53
CA GLU A 133 6.90 -3.80 20.91
C GLU A 133 8.01 -4.82 21.15
N HIS A 134 7.96 -5.95 20.46
CA HIS A 134 8.93 -7.05 20.60
C HIS A 134 10.02 -7.03 19.51
N GLY A 135 10.26 -5.88 18.88
CA GLY A 135 11.22 -5.76 17.78
C GLY A 135 10.72 -6.35 16.47
N LYS A 136 9.42 -6.60 16.33
CA LYS A 136 8.81 -7.05 15.08
C LYS A 136 8.87 -5.93 14.05
N VAL A 137 9.51 -6.21 12.92
CA VAL A 137 9.60 -5.29 11.79
C VAL A 137 8.60 -5.69 10.73
N VAL A 138 7.76 -4.75 10.32
CA VAL A 138 6.80 -4.92 9.22
C VAL A 138 7.16 -3.96 8.10
N LEU A 139 7.39 -4.49 6.91
CA LEU A 139 7.60 -3.72 5.70
C LEU A 139 6.27 -3.45 5.02
N HIS A 140 5.92 -2.19 4.90
CA HIS A 140 4.74 -1.75 4.16
C HIS A 140 5.15 -1.38 2.73
N THR A 141 4.60 -2.08 1.76
CA THR A 141 4.95 -1.90 0.35
C THR A 141 4.14 -0.80 -0.31
N LYS A 142 4.57 -0.35 -1.47
CA LYS A 142 3.82 0.60 -2.32
C LYS A 142 2.52 0.02 -2.86
N THR A 143 2.36 -1.29 -2.82
CA THR A 143 1.13 -1.99 -3.23
C THR A 143 0.16 -2.24 -2.07
N GLU A 144 0.36 -1.56 -0.95
CA GLU A 144 -0.48 -1.67 0.26
C GLU A 144 -0.48 -3.07 0.89
N THR A 145 0.61 -3.83 0.72
CA THR A 145 0.81 -5.11 1.37
C THR A 145 1.81 -5.01 2.52
N GLU A 146 1.74 -5.94 3.45
CA GLU A 146 2.64 -6.06 4.59
C GLU A 146 3.51 -7.30 4.45
N VAL A 147 4.82 -7.15 4.69
CA VAL A 147 5.78 -8.25 4.63
C VAL A 147 6.50 -8.34 5.98
N THR A 148 6.50 -9.53 6.54
CA THR A 148 7.16 -9.85 7.80
C THR A 148 8.07 -11.05 7.65
N LEU A 149 8.93 -11.31 8.64
CA LEU A 149 9.76 -12.52 8.65
C LEU A 149 8.92 -13.80 8.86
N ASP A 150 7.75 -13.68 9.48
CA ASP A 150 6.91 -14.80 9.86
C ASP A 150 6.03 -15.33 8.71
N ASP A 151 5.88 -14.59 7.63
CA ASP A 151 5.00 -14.94 6.50
C ASP A 151 5.46 -16.17 5.69
N GLY A 152 6.58 -16.78 6.04
CA GLY A 152 7.14 -17.96 5.36
C GLY A 152 6.82 -19.31 5.98
N SER A 153 6.16 -19.36 7.14
CA SER A 153 5.94 -20.61 7.87
C SER A 153 4.58 -21.28 7.62
N ASN A 154 3.71 -20.72 6.80
CA ASN A 154 2.34 -21.24 6.55
C ASN A 154 2.06 -21.71 5.12
N GLU A 155 3.07 -21.95 4.31
CA GLU A 155 2.89 -22.60 2.99
C GLU A 155 3.23 -24.10 3.03
N SER A 156 2.73 -24.79 4.04
CA SER A 156 2.73 -26.25 4.04
C SER A 156 1.35 -26.78 4.41
N SER A 157 0.47 -26.73 3.44
CA SER A 157 -0.71 -27.61 3.42
C SER A 157 -1.25 -27.72 2.03
#